data_189cc49f253559c9597a397a6535c507
#
_entry.id   189cc49f253559c9597a397a6535c507
#
_cell.length_a   1.000
_cell.length_b   1.000
_cell.length_c   1.000
_cell.angle_alpha   90.00
_cell.angle_beta   90.00
_cell.angle_gamma   90.00
#
_symmetry.space_group_name_H-M   'P 1'
#
loop_
_entity.id
_entity.type
_entity.pdbx_description
1 polymer ?
#
loop_
_entity_poly.entity_id
_entity_poly.type
_entity_poly.pdbx_seq_one_letter_code
_entity_poly.pdbx_strand_id
1 'polypeptide(L)'
;MEEAGLWTDGRYFLQAERQLKGTGIRLFRSGEPEVPKIEEYAEQKLSRDSVLGFDGRTMGAHRAETLIRAAEKKGAGVLVTEDLAGQVWENRPEIPDTELYVLDLCYAGEDTKSRLARVRAEMEKIKADVHVLG
;
A
#
# COMPACT_ATOMS: atom_id res chain seq x y z
N MET A 1 11.43 10.50 -17.49
CA MET A 1 10.09 10.88 -16.94
C MET A 1 10.33 12.07 -16.02
N GLU A 2 9.64 13.16 -16.26
CA GLU A 2 9.90 14.43 -15.55
C GLU A 2 8.75 14.81 -14.58
N GLU A 3 7.83 13.89 -14.32
CA GLU A 3 6.63 14.15 -13.53
C GLU A 3 6.59 13.24 -12.31
N ALA A 4 6.46 13.85 -11.12
CA ALA A 4 6.28 13.13 -9.86
C ALA A 4 4.91 13.47 -9.26
N GLY A 5 4.27 12.50 -8.61
CA GLY A 5 2.95 12.69 -8.02
C GLY A 5 2.79 11.95 -6.69
N LEU A 6 2.05 12.56 -5.78
CA LEU A 6 1.65 11.97 -4.51
C LEU A 6 0.14 11.82 -4.45
N TRP A 7 -0.34 10.59 -4.27
CA TRP A 7 -1.75 10.30 -3.96
C TRP A 7 -1.93 10.16 -2.46
N THR A 8 -2.84 10.91 -1.90
CA THR A 8 -3.19 10.80 -0.48
C THR A 8 -4.68 11.00 -0.26
N ASP A 9 -5.19 10.58 0.89
CA ASP A 9 -6.60 10.74 1.26
C ASP A 9 -6.88 12.06 2.00
N GLY A 10 -8.19 12.34 2.23
CA GLY A 10 -8.65 13.62 2.77
C GLY A 10 -8.05 14.04 4.10
N ARG A 11 -7.56 13.10 4.91
CA ARG A 11 -6.92 13.38 6.21
C ARG A 11 -5.62 14.16 6.07
N TYR A 12 -4.96 14.03 4.92
CA TYR A 12 -3.63 14.58 4.68
C TYR A 12 -3.59 15.68 3.60
N PHE A 13 -4.71 16.08 3.00
CA PHE A 13 -4.72 17.06 1.91
C PHE A 13 -4.02 18.37 2.30
N LEU A 14 -4.37 18.95 3.44
CA LEU A 14 -3.77 20.21 3.89
C LEU A 14 -2.27 20.09 4.23
N GLN A 15 -1.89 18.96 4.81
CA GLN A 15 -0.49 18.69 5.12
C GLN A 15 0.31 18.53 3.82
N ALA A 16 -0.15 17.68 2.90
CA ALA A 16 0.50 17.45 1.62
C ALA A 16 0.63 18.74 0.80
N GLU A 17 -0.43 19.55 0.73
CA GLU A 17 -0.40 20.83 0.01
C GLU A 17 0.71 21.77 0.53
N ARG A 18 0.89 21.83 1.86
CA ARG A 18 1.95 22.63 2.47
C ARG A 18 3.34 22.07 2.20
N GLN A 19 3.50 20.75 2.35
CA GLN A 19 4.79 20.08 2.23
C GLN A 19 5.28 19.98 0.79
N LEU A 20 4.37 19.86 -0.18
CA LEU A 20 4.71 19.76 -1.61
C LEU A 20 4.92 21.11 -2.28
N LYS A 21 4.63 22.23 -1.58
CA LYS A 21 4.76 23.56 -2.17
C LYS A 21 6.21 23.82 -2.62
N GLY A 22 6.38 24.10 -3.91
CA GLY A 22 7.68 24.40 -4.51
C GLY A 22 8.56 23.17 -4.83
N THR A 23 8.09 21.94 -4.58
CA THR A 23 8.85 20.72 -4.87
C THR A 23 8.73 20.23 -6.31
N GLY A 24 7.75 20.70 -7.07
CA GLY A 24 7.40 20.15 -8.39
C GLY A 24 6.61 18.84 -8.34
N ILE A 25 6.34 18.28 -7.16
CA ILE A 25 5.53 17.07 -6.98
C ILE A 25 4.05 17.45 -6.99
N ARG A 26 3.28 16.82 -7.89
CA ARG A 26 1.84 17.05 -8.01
C ARG A 26 1.06 16.31 -6.92
N LEU A 27 0.15 17.00 -6.24
CA LEU A 27 -0.78 16.39 -5.32
C LEU A 27 -2.02 15.85 -6.05
N PHE A 28 -2.30 14.55 -5.86
CA PHE A 28 -3.53 13.91 -6.29
C PHE A 28 -4.39 13.59 -5.05
N ARG A 29 -5.51 14.27 -4.92
CA ARG A 29 -6.46 14.13 -3.81
C ARG A 29 -7.35 12.92 -4.03
N SER A 30 -6.94 11.77 -3.52
CA SER A 30 -7.66 10.52 -3.71
C SER A 30 -9.10 10.60 -3.21
N GLY A 31 -10.04 10.19 -4.08
CA GLY A 31 -11.47 10.22 -3.79
C GLY A 31 -12.20 11.49 -4.24
N GLU A 32 -11.48 12.54 -4.65
CA GLU A 32 -12.13 13.68 -5.28
C GLU A 32 -12.54 13.36 -6.74
N PRO A 33 -13.63 13.99 -7.25
CA PRO A 33 -14.01 13.86 -8.63
C PRO A 33 -12.86 14.23 -9.58
N GLU A 34 -12.76 13.52 -10.69
CA GLU A 34 -11.75 13.74 -11.75
C GLU A 34 -10.29 13.43 -11.35
N VAL A 35 -10.03 12.98 -10.12
CA VAL A 35 -8.70 12.53 -9.72
C VAL A 35 -8.54 11.04 -10.04
N PRO A 36 -7.67 10.66 -11.00
CA PRO A 36 -7.48 9.26 -11.37
C PRO A 36 -6.84 8.48 -10.24
N LYS A 37 -7.19 7.21 -10.11
CA LYS A 37 -6.44 6.26 -9.28
C LYS A 37 -5.04 6.08 -9.84
N ILE A 38 -4.11 5.61 -9.00
CA ILE A 38 -2.72 5.37 -9.42
C ILE A 38 -2.67 4.42 -10.62
N GLU A 39 -3.51 3.37 -10.61
CA GLU A 39 -3.57 2.37 -11.66
C GLU A 39 -4.07 2.97 -13.00
N GLU A 40 -5.09 3.79 -12.93
CA GLU A 40 -5.64 4.51 -14.09
C GLU A 40 -4.63 5.51 -14.66
N TYR A 41 -3.96 6.24 -13.79
CA TYR A 41 -2.91 7.17 -14.18
C TYR A 41 -1.72 6.45 -14.83
N ALA A 42 -1.29 5.34 -14.23
CA ALA A 42 -0.22 4.51 -14.80
C ALA A 42 -0.62 3.99 -16.20
N GLU A 43 -1.84 3.46 -16.37
CA GLU A 43 -2.32 3.00 -17.68
C GLU A 43 -2.34 4.12 -18.73
N GLN A 44 -2.68 5.35 -18.35
CA GLN A 44 -2.66 6.51 -19.25
C GLN A 44 -1.25 6.90 -19.70
N LYS A 45 -0.26 6.71 -18.83
CA LYS A 45 1.15 7.08 -19.09
C LYS A 45 1.97 5.99 -19.77
N LEU A 46 1.55 4.74 -19.67
CA LEU A 46 2.25 3.60 -20.24
C LEU A 46 2.08 3.52 -21.76
N SER A 47 3.17 3.17 -22.42
CA SER A 47 3.25 2.88 -23.85
C SER A 47 4.14 1.64 -24.07
N ARG A 48 4.22 1.14 -25.30
CA ARG A 48 5.00 -0.05 -25.66
C ARG A 48 6.48 0.04 -25.25
N ASP A 49 7.05 1.26 -25.28
CA ASP A 49 8.46 1.48 -24.95
C ASP A 49 8.69 1.84 -23.47
N SER A 50 7.62 1.81 -22.66
CA SER A 50 7.69 2.10 -21.23
C SER A 50 8.02 0.85 -20.42
N VAL A 51 8.62 1.05 -19.24
CA VAL A 51 8.77 0.03 -18.21
C VAL A 51 8.12 0.52 -16.92
N LEU A 52 7.16 -0.23 -16.41
CA LEU A 52 6.55 0.01 -15.12
C LEU A 52 7.40 -0.62 -14.02
N GLY A 53 7.96 0.19 -13.14
CA GLY A 53 8.71 -0.30 -11.97
C GLY A 53 7.93 -0.07 -10.68
N PHE A 54 8.02 -1.00 -9.72
CA PHE A 54 7.51 -0.83 -8.36
C PHE A 54 8.26 -1.72 -7.36
N ASP A 55 8.31 -1.27 -6.10
CA ASP A 55 8.85 -2.07 -5.00
C ASP A 55 7.81 -3.10 -4.55
N GLY A 56 8.10 -4.38 -4.78
CA GLY A 56 7.20 -5.48 -4.44
C GLY A 56 6.95 -5.67 -2.94
N ARG A 57 7.80 -5.10 -2.06
CA ARG A 57 7.61 -5.16 -0.60
C ARG A 57 6.57 -4.15 -0.09
N THR A 58 6.36 -3.07 -0.83
CA THR A 58 5.40 -2.01 -0.47
C THR A 58 4.09 -2.09 -1.26
N MET A 59 4.00 -3.03 -2.20
CA MET A 59 2.85 -3.20 -3.10
C MET A 59 2.04 -4.43 -2.73
N GLY A 60 0.77 -4.26 -2.37
CA GLY A 60 -0.14 -5.38 -2.16
C GLY A 60 -0.38 -6.17 -3.45
N ALA A 61 -0.47 -7.51 -3.35
CA ALA A 61 -0.55 -8.42 -4.50
C ALA A 61 -1.64 -8.05 -5.52
N HIS A 62 -2.85 -7.76 -5.05
CA HIS A 62 -3.96 -7.38 -5.93
C HIS A 62 -3.68 -6.09 -6.73
N ARG A 63 -3.05 -5.10 -6.09
CA ARG A 63 -2.66 -3.85 -6.76
C ARG A 63 -1.55 -4.10 -7.77
N ALA A 64 -0.55 -4.92 -7.42
CA ALA A 64 0.51 -5.32 -8.32
C ALA A 64 -0.04 -6.01 -9.58
N GLU A 65 -0.94 -6.99 -9.42
CA GLU A 65 -1.61 -7.65 -10.54
C GLU A 65 -2.36 -6.67 -11.45
N THR A 66 -3.08 -5.70 -10.88
CA THR A 66 -3.82 -4.69 -11.64
C THR A 66 -2.86 -3.84 -12.49
N LEU A 67 -1.75 -3.41 -11.91
CA LEU A 67 -0.73 -2.63 -12.62
C LEU A 67 -0.01 -3.46 -13.69
N ILE A 68 0.30 -4.74 -13.41
CA ILE A 68 0.92 -5.65 -14.39
C ILE A 68 -0.01 -5.82 -15.60
N ARG A 69 -1.29 -6.10 -15.38
CA ARG A 69 -2.28 -6.21 -16.47
C ARG A 69 -2.41 -4.92 -17.28
N ALA A 70 -2.35 -3.76 -16.63
CA ALA A 70 -2.36 -2.48 -17.33
C ALA A 70 -1.12 -2.29 -18.22
N ALA A 71 0.06 -2.71 -17.74
CA ALA A 71 1.30 -2.66 -18.52
C ALA A 71 1.24 -3.65 -19.70
N GLU A 72 0.82 -4.88 -19.50
CA GLU A 72 0.65 -5.90 -20.56
C GLU A 72 -0.28 -5.41 -21.66
N LYS A 73 -1.43 -4.84 -21.29
CA LYS A 73 -2.41 -4.27 -22.24
C LYS A 73 -1.82 -3.18 -23.14
N LYS A 74 -0.83 -2.44 -22.62
CA LYS A 74 -0.11 -1.39 -23.37
C LYS A 74 1.14 -1.90 -24.09
N GLY A 75 1.50 -3.17 -23.88
CA GLY A 75 2.75 -3.75 -24.37
C GLY A 75 3.98 -3.18 -23.67
N ALA A 76 3.82 -2.64 -22.47
CA ALA A 76 4.90 -2.12 -21.65
C ALA A 76 5.60 -3.25 -20.87
N GLY A 77 6.89 -3.07 -20.57
CA GLY A 77 7.61 -3.94 -19.68
C GLY A 77 7.23 -3.75 -18.20
N VAL A 78 7.51 -4.75 -17.37
CA VAL A 78 7.33 -4.68 -15.91
C VAL A 78 8.64 -5.03 -15.22
N LEU A 79 9.02 -4.26 -14.20
CA LEU A 79 10.20 -4.50 -13.37
C LEU A 79 9.82 -4.37 -11.90
N VAL A 80 9.98 -5.46 -11.15
CA VAL A 80 9.90 -5.39 -9.69
C VAL A 80 11.25 -4.88 -9.19
N THR A 81 11.25 -3.70 -8.57
CA THR A 81 12.45 -3.02 -8.08
C THR A 81 12.67 -3.27 -6.60
N GLU A 82 13.85 -2.90 -6.13
CA GLU A 82 14.12 -2.71 -4.71
C GLU A 82 13.62 -1.33 -4.24
N ASP A 83 13.77 -1.06 -2.94
CA ASP A 83 13.38 0.21 -2.30
C ASP A 83 14.22 1.40 -2.80
N LEU A 84 13.79 2.01 -3.89
CA LEU A 84 14.45 3.19 -4.46
C LEU A 84 14.36 4.41 -3.52
N ALA A 85 13.29 4.51 -2.73
CA ALA A 85 13.16 5.60 -1.74
C ALA A 85 14.18 5.43 -0.61
N GLY A 86 14.42 4.21 -0.15
CA GLY A 86 15.45 3.91 0.83
C GLY A 86 16.87 4.21 0.36
N GLN A 87 17.14 4.06 -0.93
CA GLN A 87 18.46 4.38 -1.49
C GLN A 87 18.80 5.88 -1.46
N VAL A 88 17.81 6.76 -1.49
CA VAL A 88 18.01 8.22 -1.46
C VAL A 88 17.72 8.85 -0.10
N TRP A 89 17.20 8.09 0.84
CA TRP A 89 16.89 8.56 2.19
C TRP A 89 18.02 8.23 3.17
N GLU A 90 19.04 9.07 3.19
CA GLU A 90 20.28 8.85 3.96
C GLU A 90 20.06 8.69 5.48
N ASN A 91 19.10 9.40 6.06
CA ASN A 91 18.81 9.37 7.50
C ASN A 91 17.49 8.66 7.82
N ARG A 92 17.15 7.62 7.06
CA ARG A 92 15.93 6.86 7.29
C ARG A 92 15.97 6.19 8.67
N PRO A 93 14.97 6.43 9.55
CA PRO A 93 14.91 5.74 10.83
C PRO A 93 14.69 4.24 10.60
N GLU A 94 15.27 3.42 11.47
CA GLU A 94 15.03 1.98 11.46
C GLU A 94 13.56 1.67 11.78
N ILE A 95 13.11 0.50 11.31
CA ILE A 95 11.77 0.01 11.67
C ILE A 95 11.80 -0.29 13.18
N PRO A 96 10.82 0.21 13.96
CA PRO A 96 10.75 -0.10 15.38
C PRO A 96 10.75 -1.61 15.65
N ASP A 97 11.64 -2.06 16.51
CA ASP A 97 11.81 -3.46 16.92
C ASP A 97 11.43 -3.69 18.39
N THR A 98 10.53 -2.88 18.92
CA THR A 98 10.03 -3.01 20.28
C THR A 98 9.49 -4.42 20.54
N GLU A 99 9.84 -4.97 21.72
CA GLU A 99 9.34 -6.28 22.13
C GLU A 99 7.81 -6.36 22.16
N LEU A 100 7.30 -7.50 21.72
CA LEU A 100 5.88 -7.81 21.87
C LEU A 100 5.55 -7.97 23.35
N TYR A 101 4.48 -7.35 23.78
CA TYR A 101 3.99 -7.51 25.14
C TYR A 101 2.54 -8.02 25.15
N VAL A 102 2.21 -8.76 26.19
CA VAL A 102 0.83 -9.21 26.41
C VAL A 102 0.05 -8.07 27.06
N LEU A 103 -0.98 -7.59 26.37
CA LEU A 103 -1.86 -6.58 26.91
C LEU A 103 -2.65 -7.16 28.09
N ASP A 104 -2.62 -6.48 29.24
CA ASP A 104 -3.35 -6.87 30.41
C ASP A 104 -4.86 -7.02 30.13
N LEU A 105 -5.48 -8.03 30.74
CA LEU A 105 -6.87 -8.37 30.52
C LEU A 105 -7.83 -7.22 30.84
N CYS A 106 -7.51 -6.37 31.81
CA CYS A 106 -8.32 -5.19 32.12
C CYS A 106 -8.43 -4.20 30.96
N TYR A 107 -7.44 -4.15 30.07
CA TYR A 107 -7.46 -3.34 28.84
C TYR A 107 -7.95 -4.13 27.63
N ALA A 108 -7.61 -5.42 27.57
CA ALA A 108 -7.97 -6.30 26.47
C ALA A 108 -9.46 -6.71 26.46
N GLY A 109 -10.10 -6.69 27.65
CA GLY A 109 -11.50 -7.03 27.86
C GLY A 109 -11.80 -8.54 27.82
N GLU A 110 -11.03 -9.33 27.07
CA GLU A 110 -11.21 -10.77 26.91
C GLU A 110 -9.85 -11.45 26.69
N ASP A 111 -9.67 -12.63 27.27
CA ASP A 111 -8.44 -13.39 27.11
C ASP A 111 -8.30 -14.02 25.71
N THR A 112 -7.07 -14.35 25.34
CA THR A 112 -6.74 -14.90 24.01
C THR A 112 -7.41 -16.27 23.78
N LYS A 113 -7.56 -17.12 24.80
CA LYS A 113 -8.18 -18.44 24.64
C LYS A 113 -9.67 -18.30 24.26
N SER A 114 -10.39 -17.40 24.94
CA SER A 114 -11.79 -17.11 24.62
C SER A 114 -11.96 -16.57 23.20
N ARG A 115 -11.07 -15.65 22.79
CA ARG A 115 -11.09 -15.13 21.40
C ARG A 115 -10.84 -16.22 20.38
N LEU A 116 -9.83 -17.06 20.60
CA LEU A 116 -9.52 -18.18 19.70
C LEU A 116 -10.64 -19.22 19.67
N ALA A 117 -11.31 -19.48 20.79
CA ALA A 117 -12.45 -20.40 20.83
C ALA A 117 -13.60 -19.88 19.95
N ARG A 118 -13.89 -18.60 20.01
CA ARG A 118 -14.92 -17.99 19.14
C ARG A 118 -14.55 -18.09 17.66
N VAL A 119 -13.31 -17.78 17.30
CA VAL A 119 -12.84 -17.90 15.90
C VAL A 119 -12.97 -19.33 15.42
N ARG A 120 -12.52 -20.31 16.23
CA ARG A 120 -12.61 -21.74 15.87
C ARG A 120 -14.05 -22.22 15.72
N ALA A 121 -14.95 -21.76 16.59
CA ALA A 121 -16.37 -22.07 16.46
C ALA A 121 -16.99 -21.51 15.16
N GLU A 122 -16.58 -20.31 14.73
CA GLU A 122 -17.01 -19.80 13.42
C GLU A 122 -16.39 -20.58 12.25
N MET A 123 -15.13 -20.96 12.36
CA MET A 123 -14.49 -21.82 11.35
C MET A 123 -15.21 -23.17 11.18
N GLU A 124 -15.60 -23.81 12.28
CA GLU A 124 -16.39 -25.05 12.25
C GLU A 124 -17.71 -24.89 11.50
N LYS A 125 -18.44 -23.77 11.75
CA LYS A 125 -19.73 -23.50 11.07
C LYS A 125 -19.58 -23.40 9.56
N ILE A 126 -18.48 -22.81 9.08
CA ILE A 126 -18.21 -22.64 7.65
C ILE A 126 -17.34 -23.75 7.08
N LYS A 127 -16.98 -24.76 7.88
CA LYS A 127 -16.11 -25.89 7.49
C LYS A 127 -14.74 -25.43 6.96
N ALA A 128 -14.16 -24.41 7.59
CA ALA A 128 -12.81 -23.92 7.26
C ALA A 128 -11.77 -24.61 8.12
N ASP A 129 -10.76 -25.23 7.50
CA ASP A 129 -9.64 -25.87 8.19
C ASP A 129 -8.54 -24.87 8.57
N VAL A 130 -8.40 -23.79 7.82
CA VAL A 130 -7.38 -22.76 8.00
C VAL A 130 -8.01 -21.37 7.89
N HIS A 131 -7.61 -20.49 8.79
CA HIS A 131 -7.96 -19.07 8.73
C HIS A 131 -6.68 -18.22 8.79
N VAL A 132 -6.48 -17.36 7.80
CA VAL A 132 -5.34 -16.45 7.72
C VAL A 132 -5.79 -15.06 8.12
N LEU A 133 -5.10 -14.49 9.10
CA LEU A 133 -5.25 -13.09 9.52
C LEU A 133 -4.12 -12.28 8.87
N GLY A 134 -4.48 -11.18 8.18
CA GLY A 134 -3.54 -10.27 7.52
C GLY A 134 -3.75 -8.83 7.97
#